data_185bfe1565e13c378d4a314a8b9c2e0a
#
_entry.id   185bfe1565e13c378d4a314a8b9c2e0a
#
_cell.length_a   1.000
_cell.length_b   1.000
_cell.length_c   1.000
_cell.angle_alpha   90.00
_cell.angle_beta   90.00
_cell.angle_gamma   90.00
#
_symmetry.space_group_name_H-M   'P 1'
#
loop_
_entity.id
_entity.type
_entity.pdbx_description
1 polymer ?
#
loop_
_entity_poly.entity_id
_entity_poly.type
_entity_poly.pdbx_seq_one_letter_code
_entity_poly.pdbx_strand_id
1 'polypeptide(L)'
;MNSDLILFAGSSNRPLAEAIGRSLGVSLGGAEIGRFSDGEVQVEITENVRGRDVFVIQSTCTPTNDNIMELLLMLDAFKRASAMRITAVVPYFGYARQDRKVAPRVPISAKLIADIVTASGASRLL
;
A
#
# COMPACT_ATOMS: atom_id res chain seq x y z
N MET A 1 -12.26 21.48 1.50
CA MET A 1 -12.07 20.03 1.58
C MET A 1 -11.82 19.46 0.19
N ASN A 2 -10.84 18.58 0.07
CA ASN A 2 -10.54 17.95 -1.21
C ASN A 2 -11.45 16.73 -1.40
N SER A 3 -12.48 16.87 -2.24
CA SER A 3 -13.42 15.79 -2.53
C SER A 3 -12.78 14.67 -3.36
N ASP A 4 -11.58 14.90 -3.92
CA ASP A 4 -10.89 13.90 -4.72
C ASP A 4 -10.12 12.90 -3.88
N LEU A 5 -9.83 13.23 -2.63
CA LEU A 5 -9.08 12.34 -1.73
C LEU A 5 -9.93 11.15 -1.32
N ILE A 6 -9.34 9.97 -1.39
CA ILE A 6 -9.93 8.76 -0.85
C ILE A 6 -8.86 7.95 -0.15
N LEU A 7 -9.18 7.43 1.03
CA LEU A 7 -8.25 6.75 1.91
C LEU A 7 -8.63 5.27 1.99
N PHE A 8 -7.65 4.40 1.72
CA PHE A 8 -7.81 2.96 1.83
C PHE A 8 -6.88 2.39 2.88
N ALA A 9 -7.27 1.29 3.46
CA ALA A 9 -6.45 0.54 4.41
C ALA A 9 -6.15 -0.84 3.86
N GLY A 10 -4.88 -1.24 3.91
CA GLY A 10 -4.52 -2.64 3.85
C GLY A 10 -4.87 -3.32 5.18
N SER A 11 -4.63 -4.62 5.28
CA SER A 11 -5.05 -5.41 6.43
C SER A 11 -4.09 -5.39 7.60
N SER A 12 -2.86 -4.89 7.42
CA SER A 12 -1.80 -5.05 8.43
C SER A 12 -2.00 -4.17 9.66
N ASN A 13 -2.61 -3.00 9.53
CA ASN A 13 -2.87 -2.13 10.68
C ASN A 13 -4.12 -1.28 10.44
N ARG A 14 -5.26 -1.95 10.38
CA ARG A 14 -6.53 -1.29 10.15
C ARG A 14 -6.89 -0.27 11.24
N PRO A 15 -6.62 -0.52 12.53
CA PRO A 15 -6.92 0.49 13.56
C PRO A 15 -6.21 1.82 13.32
N LEU A 16 -4.96 1.81 12.87
CA LEU A 16 -4.24 3.04 12.55
C LEU A 16 -4.90 3.77 11.38
N ALA A 17 -5.25 3.05 10.32
CA ALA A 17 -5.90 3.65 9.15
C ALA A 17 -7.26 4.25 9.55
N GLU A 18 -8.02 3.58 10.38
CA GLU A 18 -9.30 4.09 10.88
C GLU A 18 -9.10 5.36 11.71
N ALA A 19 -8.07 5.39 12.56
CA ALA A 19 -7.75 6.57 13.36
C ALA A 19 -7.36 7.76 12.46
N ILE A 20 -6.60 7.51 11.40
CA ILE A 20 -6.24 8.55 10.44
C ILE A 20 -7.50 9.06 9.73
N GLY A 21 -8.37 8.16 9.31
CA GLY A 21 -9.64 8.54 8.68
C GLY A 21 -10.50 9.42 9.58
N ARG A 22 -10.62 9.05 10.85
CA ARG A 22 -11.36 9.86 11.82
C ARG A 22 -10.73 11.25 11.98
N SER A 23 -9.42 11.32 12.05
CA SER A 23 -8.70 12.59 12.18
C SER A 23 -8.92 13.49 10.97
N LEU A 24 -9.03 12.91 9.79
CA LEU A 24 -9.27 13.65 8.54
C LEU A 24 -10.75 13.90 8.27
N GLY A 25 -11.64 13.27 9.03
CA GLY A 25 -13.07 13.38 8.80
C GLY A 25 -13.55 12.60 7.59
N VAL A 26 -12.88 11.51 7.20
CA VAL A 26 -13.25 10.70 6.05
C VAL A 26 -13.42 9.24 6.46
N SER A 27 -14.31 8.54 5.75
CA SER A 27 -14.46 7.10 5.88
C SER A 27 -13.43 6.40 4.99
N LEU A 28 -13.06 5.17 5.36
CA LEU A 28 -12.18 4.37 4.51
C LEU A 28 -12.94 3.93 3.26
N GLY A 29 -12.20 3.88 2.15
CA GLY A 29 -12.74 3.39 0.88
C GLY A 29 -12.99 1.90 0.90
N GLY A 30 -13.89 1.44 0.05
CA GLY A 30 -14.29 0.04 -0.03
C GLY A 30 -13.25 -0.82 -0.74
N ALA A 31 -12.74 -1.82 -0.03
CA ALA A 31 -11.84 -2.81 -0.57
C ALA A 31 -12.04 -4.13 0.17
N GLU A 32 -11.96 -5.23 -0.55
CA GLU A 32 -12.01 -6.56 0.02
C GLU A 32 -10.65 -7.22 -0.15
N ILE A 33 -10.07 -7.67 0.95
CA ILE A 33 -8.75 -8.29 0.99
C ILE A 33 -8.89 -9.65 1.65
N GLY A 34 -8.40 -10.68 0.99
CA GLY A 34 -8.48 -12.04 1.50
C GLY A 34 -7.38 -12.89 0.93
N ARG A 35 -7.57 -14.19 1.05
CA ARG A 35 -6.62 -15.18 0.55
C ARG A 35 -7.36 -16.26 -0.21
N PHE A 36 -6.76 -16.72 -1.31
CA PHE A 36 -7.17 -17.97 -1.96
C PHE A 36 -6.73 -19.15 -1.09
N SER A 37 -7.27 -20.31 -1.35
CA SER A 37 -6.99 -21.51 -0.56
C SER A 37 -5.51 -21.91 -0.58
N ASP A 38 -4.77 -21.52 -1.62
CA ASP A 38 -3.33 -21.78 -1.73
C ASP A 38 -2.47 -20.72 -1.04
N GLY A 39 -3.07 -19.72 -0.40
CA GLY A 39 -2.38 -18.65 0.31
C GLY A 39 -2.12 -17.39 -0.50
N GLU A 40 -2.43 -17.39 -1.80
CA GLU A 40 -2.26 -16.17 -2.61
C GLU A 40 -3.19 -15.06 -2.13
N VAL A 41 -2.68 -13.84 -2.10
CA VAL A 41 -3.45 -12.67 -1.67
C VAL A 41 -4.46 -12.31 -2.75
N GLN A 42 -5.68 -12.02 -2.31
CA GLN A 42 -6.76 -11.57 -3.19
C GLN A 42 -7.18 -10.16 -2.79
N VAL A 43 -7.24 -9.25 -3.77
CA VAL A 43 -7.64 -7.85 -3.54
C VAL A 43 -8.70 -7.47 -4.55
N GLU A 44 -9.76 -6.84 -4.07
CA GLU A 44 -10.78 -6.23 -4.92
C GLU A 44 -11.10 -4.83 -4.40
N ILE A 45 -11.01 -3.82 -5.27
CA ILE A 45 -11.41 -2.46 -4.92
C ILE A 45 -12.88 -2.32 -5.30
N THR A 46 -13.73 -2.05 -4.33
CA THR A 46 -15.18 -2.02 -4.53
C THR A 46 -15.74 -0.61 -4.72
N GLU A 47 -14.86 0.39 -4.73
CA GLU A 47 -15.24 1.78 -4.89
C GLU A 47 -14.64 2.35 -6.18
N ASN A 48 -15.32 3.29 -6.81
CA ASN A 48 -14.81 3.95 -8.02
C ASN A 48 -13.73 4.94 -7.64
N VAL A 49 -12.51 4.71 -8.12
CA VAL A 49 -11.35 5.57 -7.82
C VAL A 49 -10.87 6.36 -9.03
N ARG A 50 -11.60 6.29 -10.16
CA ARG A 50 -11.19 6.97 -11.38
C ARG A 50 -11.03 8.47 -11.12
N GLY A 51 -9.87 9.00 -11.48
CA GLY A 51 -9.56 10.42 -11.30
C GLY A 51 -9.38 10.87 -9.85
N ARG A 52 -9.31 9.94 -8.89
CA ARG A 52 -9.22 10.24 -7.47
C ARG A 52 -7.77 10.27 -7.01
N ASP A 53 -7.53 11.03 -5.94
CA ASP A 53 -6.26 11.07 -5.24
C ASP A 53 -6.29 10.02 -4.12
N VAL A 54 -5.68 8.88 -4.39
CA VAL A 54 -5.77 7.69 -3.52
C VAL A 54 -4.59 7.64 -2.57
N PHE A 55 -4.89 7.47 -1.28
CA PHE A 55 -3.91 7.16 -0.25
C PHE A 55 -4.21 5.77 0.28
N VAL A 56 -3.21 4.90 0.29
CA VAL A 56 -3.35 3.56 0.87
C VAL A 56 -2.37 3.42 2.03
N ILE A 57 -2.89 3.01 3.18
CA ILE A 57 -2.11 2.84 4.40
C ILE A 57 -1.90 1.35 4.61
N GLN A 58 -0.63 0.92 4.58
CA GLN A 58 -0.25 -0.47 4.79
C GLN A 58 1.14 -0.54 5.38
N SER A 59 1.25 -0.97 6.62
CA SER A 59 2.55 -1.30 7.22
C SER A 59 3.04 -2.63 6.64
N THR A 60 4.32 -2.70 6.31
CA THR A 60 4.94 -3.93 5.82
C THR A 60 5.69 -4.64 6.93
N CYS A 61 5.07 -4.67 8.11
CA CYS A 61 5.51 -5.43 9.27
C CYS A 61 5.25 -6.93 9.05
N THR A 62 5.60 -7.73 10.06
CA THR A 62 5.38 -9.19 10.01
C THR A 62 3.89 -9.53 9.89
N PRO A 63 3.49 -10.43 8.98
CA PRO A 63 4.33 -11.16 8.00
C PRO A 63 4.71 -10.26 6.82
N THR A 64 5.98 -9.93 6.74
CA THR A 64 6.46 -8.84 5.89
C THR A 64 6.19 -9.08 4.42
N ASN A 65 6.53 -10.25 3.90
CA ASN A 65 6.37 -10.52 2.47
C ASN A 65 4.90 -10.55 2.06
N ASP A 66 4.03 -11.08 2.91
CA ASP A 66 2.59 -11.10 2.66
C ASP A 66 2.04 -9.68 2.62
N ASN A 67 2.46 -8.83 3.56
CA ASN A 67 1.99 -7.45 3.62
C ASN A 67 2.53 -6.61 2.47
N ILE A 68 3.74 -6.88 2.01
CA ILE A 68 4.29 -6.23 0.82
C ILE A 68 3.47 -6.65 -0.41
N MET A 69 3.23 -7.93 -0.59
CA MET A 69 2.47 -8.41 -1.75
C MET A 69 1.05 -7.82 -1.77
N GLU A 70 0.40 -7.75 -0.62
CA GLU A 70 -0.92 -7.12 -0.50
C GLU A 70 -0.86 -5.66 -0.97
N LEU A 71 0.16 -4.90 -0.54
CA LEU A 71 0.34 -3.51 -0.96
C LEU A 71 0.53 -3.42 -2.48
N LEU A 72 1.38 -4.26 -3.05
CA LEU A 72 1.64 -4.25 -4.50
C LEU A 72 0.36 -4.51 -5.29
N LEU A 73 -0.45 -5.47 -4.85
CA LEU A 73 -1.70 -5.80 -5.52
C LEU A 73 -2.72 -4.66 -5.42
N MET A 74 -2.80 -4.00 -4.27
CA MET A 74 -3.66 -2.82 -4.11
C MET A 74 -3.22 -1.69 -5.04
N LEU A 75 -1.91 -1.42 -5.11
CA LEU A 75 -1.38 -0.38 -5.99
C LEU A 75 -1.70 -0.67 -7.45
N ASP A 76 -1.53 -1.91 -7.88
CA ASP A 76 -1.86 -2.31 -9.25
C ASP A 76 -3.36 -2.15 -9.52
N ALA A 77 -4.20 -2.52 -8.56
CA ALA A 77 -5.65 -2.37 -8.70
C ALA A 77 -6.05 -0.91 -8.88
N PHE A 78 -5.47 0.00 -8.08
CA PHE A 78 -5.74 1.44 -8.23
C PHE A 78 -5.26 1.98 -9.57
N LYS A 79 -4.09 1.56 -10.01
CA LYS A 79 -3.54 1.96 -11.30
C LYS A 79 -4.45 1.54 -12.44
N ARG A 80 -4.91 0.28 -12.44
CA ARG A 80 -5.81 -0.24 -13.47
C ARG A 80 -7.19 0.41 -13.41
N ALA A 81 -7.61 0.86 -12.24
CA ALA A 81 -8.87 1.58 -12.06
C ALA A 81 -8.75 3.07 -12.40
N SER A 82 -7.60 3.51 -12.91
CA SER A 82 -7.37 4.88 -13.38
C SER A 82 -7.41 5.94 -12.28
N ALA A 83 -6.92 5.62 -11.09
CA ALA A 83 -6.70 6.63 -10.05
C ALA A 83 -5.78 7.72 -10.62
N MET A 84 -6.04 8.96 -10.24
CA MET A 84 -5.24 10.09 -10.72
C MET A 84 -3.84 10.06 -10.11
N ARG A 85 -3.75 9.78 -8.82
CA ARG A 85 -2.51 9.71 -8.09
C ARG A 85 -2.64 8.69 -6.97
N ILE A 86 -1.58 7.95 -6.69
CA ILE A 86 -1.59 6.91 -5.68
C ILE A 86 -0.41 7.16 -4.74
N THR A 87 -0.71 7.37 -3.46
CA THR A 87 0.32 7.51 -2.42
C THR A 87 0.25 6.30 -1.51
N ALA A 88 1.37 5.57 -1.41
CA ALA A 88 1.52 4.50 -0.45
C ALA A 88 2.05 5.08 0.86
N VAL A 89 1.31 4.92 1.94
CA VAL A 89 1.71 5.35 3.29
C VAL A 89 2.08 4.10 4.06
N VAL A 90 3.38 3.97 4.37
CA VAL A 90 3.95 2.75 4.97
C VAL A 90 4.55 3.12 6.32
N PRO A 91 3.74 3.14 7.41
CA PRO A 91 4.21 3.58 8.72
C PRO A 91 5.36 2.74 9.27
N TYR A 92 5.38 1.46 8.96
CA TYR A 92 6.52 0.59 9.21
C TYR A 92 6.93 -0.04 7.89
N PHE A 93 8.18 0.19 7.48
CA PHE A 93 8.72 -0.28 6.21
C PHE A 93 9.61 -1.49 6.47
N GLY A 94 9.10 -2.68 6.17
CA GLY A 94 9.89 -3.91 6.25
C GLY A 94 11.09 -3.82 5.31
N TYR A 95 12.19 -4.40 5.70
CA TYR A 95 13.49 -4.30 5.02
C TYR A 95 14.18 -2.94 5.16
N ALA A 96 13.63 -1.98 5.90
CA ALA A 96 14.22 -0.64 6.03
C ALA A 96 15.63 -0.67 6.62
N ARG A 97 15.93 -1.63 7.51
CA ARG A 97 17.27 -1.77 8.09
C ARG A 97 18.32 -2.24 7.09
N GLN A 98 17.91 -2.70 5.90
CA GLN A 98 18.81 -3.13 4.82
C GLN A 98 18.88 -2.03 3.77
N ASP A 99 19.28 -0.83 4.21
CA ASP A 99 19.24 0.37 3.38
C ASP A 99 20.57 0.71 2.71
N ARG A 100 21.59 -0.11 2.91
CA ARG A 100 22.91 0.11 2.32
C ARG A 100 23.62 -1.21 2.05
N LYS A 101 24.56 -1.15 1.10
CA LYS A 101 25.37 -2.28 0.75
C LYS A 101 26.50 -2.47 1.77
N VAL A 102 26.50 -3.59 2.46
CA VAL A 102 27.49 -3.90 3.51
C VAL A 102 28.57 -4.85 3.04
N ALA A 103 28.41 -5.47 1.85
CA ALA A 103 29.38 -6.43 1.30
C ALA A 103 29.15 -6.54 -0.22
N PRO A 104 30.15 -7.08 -0.99
CA PRO A 104 29.92 -7.37 -2.41
C PRO A 104 28.82 -8.44 -2.59
N ARG A 105 28.07 -8.32 -3.68
CA ARG A 105 27.06 -9.31 -4.08
C ARG A 105 25.93 -9.53 -3.06
N VAL A 106 25.66 -8.53 -2.21
CA VAL A 106 24.44 -8.52 -1.37
C VAL A 106 23.49 -7.43 -1.88
N PRO A 107 22.19 -7.61 -1.70
CA PRO A 107 21.22 -6.61 -2.14
C PRO A 107 21.18 -5.39 -1.24
N ILE A 108 20.62 -4.30 -1.75
CA ILE A 108 20.13 -3.20 -0.93
C ILE A 108 18.62 -3.38 -0.89
N SER A 109 18.12 -4.12 0.09
CA SER A 109 16.74 -4.60 0.09
C SER A 109 15.73 -3.49 0.23
N ALA A 110 16.02 -2.46 1.03
CA ALA A 110 15.11 -1.34 1.19
C ALA A 110 14.88 -0.61 -0.15
N LYS A 111 15.95 -0.39 -0.91
CA LYS A 111 15.85 0.25 -2.23
C LYS A 111 15.08 -0.62 -3.20
N LEU A 112 15.34 -1.93 -3.21
CA LEU A 112 14.64 -2.84 -4.09
C LEU A 112 13.13 -2.81 -3.84
N ILE A 113 12.72 -2.87 -2.57
CA ILE A 113 11.30 -2.84 -2.21
C ILE A 113 10.67 -1.50 -2.61
N ALA A 114 11.35 -0.39 -2.37
CA ALA A 114 10.83 0.93 -2.76
C ALA A 114 10.66 1.02 -4.29
N ASP A 115 11.61 0.49 -5.05
CA ASP A 115 11.52 0.47 -6.52
C ASP A 115 10.35 -0.37 -7.00
N ILE A 116 10.10 -1.53 -6.39
CA ILE A 116 8.97 -2.39 -6.74
C ILE A 116 7.65 -1.71 -6.42
N VAL A 117 7.54 -1.06 -5.26
CA VAL A 117 6.34 -0.33 -4.86
C VAL A 117 6.04 0.77 -5.89
N THR A 118 7.05 1.53 -6.29
CA THR A 118 6.90 2.58 -7.29
C THR A 118 6.48 1.99 -8.65
N ALA A 119 7.13 0.93 -9.08
CA ALA A 119 6.82 0.27 -10.36
C ALA A 119 5.40 -0.30 -10.37
N SER A 120 4.87 -0.71 -9.22
CA SER A 120 3.52 -1.26 -9.10
C SER A 120 2.42 -0.20 -9.22
N GLY A 121 2.75 1.08 -9.14
CA GLY A 121 1.77 2.14 -9.36
C GLY A 121 1.83 3.32 -8.40
N ALA A 122 2.63 3.25 -7.34
CA ALA A 122 2.72 4.37 -6.41
C ALA A 122 3.37 5.58 -7.05
N SER A 123 2.68 6.72 -6.98
CA SER A 123 3.24 8.01 -7.40
C SER A 123 4.17 8.54 -6.32
N ARG A 124 3.87 8.23 -5.06
CA ARG A 124 4.66 8.64 -3.90
C ARG A 124 4.67 7.51 -2.87
N LEU A 125 5.75 7.45 -2.10
CA LEU A 125 5.92 6.54 -0.97
C LEU A 125 6.27 7.37 0.26
N LEU A 126 5.45 7.27 1.27
CA LEU A 126 5.66 7.96 2.55
C LEU A 126 6.00 7.00 3.68
#